data_de66bcd93b9cb4efd7fee3d3fd43abda
#
_entry.id   de66bcd93b9cb4efd7fee3d3fd43abda
#
_cell.length_a   1.000
_cell.length_b   1.000
_cell.length_c   1.000
_cell.angle_alpha   90.00
_cell.angle_beta   90.00
_cell.angle_gamma   90.00
#
_symmetry.space_group_name_H-M   'P 1'
#
loop_
_entity.id
_entity.type
_entity.pdbx_description
1 polymer ?
#
loop_
_entity_poly.entity_id
_entity_poly.type
_entity_poly.pdbx_seq_one_letter_code
_entity_poly.pdbx_strand_id
1 'polypeptide(L)'
;GMLKVGEMLRLPTIGYEIEEYSHGPTMALKPNQTLFMIGSDEAEFERMLQFRAAFKKYTDRVHVITCREIEGDGRDLVFGIKANKFIAPLMYTVPFQFVAAKGAKDIFIDTNINPFDEPLAHYPDGE
;
A
#
# COMPACT_ATOMS: atom_id res chain seq x y z
N GLY A 1 3.90 0.97 5.38
CA GLY A 1 3.97 0.34 4.04
C GLY A 1 4.44 1.30 2.98
N MET A 2 3.71 2.36 2.71
CA MET A 2 4.01 3.30 1.61
C MET A 2 5.39 3.96 1.70
N LEU A 3 5.84 4.38 2.88
CA LEU A 3 7.16 4.98 3.03
C LEU A 3 8.26 4.05 2.49
N LYS A 4 8.26 2.78 2.89
CA LYS A 4 9.24 1.80 2.41
C LYS A 4 9.18 1.57 0.89
N VAL A 5 8.00 1.54 0.31
CA VAL A 5 7.86 1.42 -1.14
C VAL A 5 8.41 2.68 -1.84
N GLY A 6 8.08 3.86 -1.34
CA GLY A 6 8.58 5.12 -1.87
C GLY A 6 10.10 5.23 -1.80
N GLU A 7 10.69 4.92 -0.64
CA GLU A 7 12.14 4.98 -0.43
C GLU A 7 12.91 3.99 -1.32
N MET A 8 12.47 2.73 -1.34
CA MET A 8 13.22 1.66 -1.99
C MET A 8 12.98 1.58 -3.49
N LEU A 9 11.76 1.84 -3.95
CA LEU A 9 11.45 1.84 -5.38
C LEU A 9 11.58 3.23 -6.03
N ARG A 10 11.77 4.27 -5.23
CA ARG A 10 11.87 5.67 -5.68
C ARG A 10 10.64 6.09 -6.51
N LEU A 11 9.47 5.58 -6.12
CA LEU A 11 8.19 5.85 -6.76
C LEU A 11 7.29 6.67 -5.84
N PRO A 12 6.53 7.61 -6.37
CA PRO A 12 5.52 8.31 -5.57
C PRO A 12 4.51 7.32 -4.99
N THR A 13 4.36 7.33 -3.67
CA THR A 13 3.40 6.50 -2.94
C THR A 13 2.63 7.37 -1.96
N ILE A 14 1.31 7.24 -1.99
CA ILE A 14 0.41 8.02 -1.15
C ILE A 14 -0.52 7.05 -0.43
N GLY A 15 -0.80 7.31 0.84
CA GLY A 15 -1.78 6.55 1.61
C GLY A 15 -2.91 7.45 2.04
N TYR A 16 -4.11 6.91 1.95
CA TYR A 16 -5.34 7.56 2.35
C TYR A 16 -6.16 6.63 3.24
N GLU A 17 -6.95 7.20 4.10
CA GLU A 17 -8.10 6.56 4.65
C GLU A 17 -9.16 6.42 3.53
N ILE A 18 -10.04 5.39 3.60
CA ILE A 18 -10.88 5.04 2.46
C ILE A 18 -11.93 6.11 2.13
N GLU A 19 -12.54 6.71 3.12
CA GLU A 19 -13.51 7.78 2.89
C GLU A 19 -12.82 9.08 2.44
N GLU A 20 -11.65 9.40 3.01
CA GLU A 20 -10.83 10.51 2.52
C GLU A 20 -10.49 10.32 1.04
N TYR A 21 -10.10 9.11 0.63
CA TYR A 21 -9.83 8.81 -0.78
C TYR A 21 -11.05 9.02 -1.67
N SER A 22 -12.24 8.70 -1.18
CA SER A 22 -13.49 8.83 -1.93
C SER A 22 -13.89 10.28 -2.21
N HIS A 23 -13.50 11.22 -1.35
CA HIS A 23 -13.95 12.62 -1.39
C HIS A 23 -13.13 13.54 -2.31
N GLY A 24 -12.16 13.02 -3.04
CA GLY A 24 -11.40 13.85 -3.97
C GLY A 24 -10.29 13.11 -4.70
N PRO A 25 -9.35 12.45 -4.00
CA PRO A 25 -8.20 11.78 -4.62
C PRO A 25 -8.57 10.73 -5.67
N THR A 26 -9.75 10.10 -5.59
CA THR A 26 -10.28 9.19 -6.61
C THR A 26 -10.35 9.82 -7.99
N MET A 27 -10.56 11.14 -8.08
CA MET A 27 -10.61 11.86 -9.36
C MET A 27 -9.27 11.88 -10.09
N ALA A 28 -8.17 11.66 -9.35
CA ALA A 28 -6.83 11.58 -9.91
C ALA A 28 -6.41 10.15 -10.28
N LEU A 29 -7.28 9.16 -10.07
CA LEU A 29 -6.98 7.76 -10.40
C LEU A 29 -6.79 7.59 -11.91
N LYS A 30 -5.68 6.96 -12.27
CA LYS A 30 -5.36 6.63 -13.67
C LYS A 30 -5.22 5.11 -13.82
N PRO A 31 -5.50 4.54 -15.00
CA PRO A 31 -5.44 3.09 -15.23
C PRO A 31 -4.07 2.46 -14.98
N ASN A 32 -2.99 3.23 -15.06
CA ASN A 32 -1.62 2.76 -14.81
C ASN A 32 -1.19 2.82 -13.33
N GLN A 33 -2.03 3.35 -12.47
CA GLN A 33 -1.77 3.38 -11.02
C GLN A 33 -2.18 2.07 -10.37
N THR A 34 -1.42 1.65 -9.36
CA THR A 34 -1.72 0.47 -8.57
C THR A 34 -2.30 0.89 -7.22
N LEU A 35 -3.44 0.32 -6.88
CA LEU A 35 -4.08 0.51 -5.60
C LEU A 35 -3.92 -0.74 -4.74
N PHE A 36 -3.42 -0.54 -3.52
CA PHE A 36 -3.43 -1.54 -2.48
C PHE A 36 -4.47 -1.13 -1.42
N MET A 37 -5.52 -1.91 -1.32
CA MET A 37 -6.59 -1.72 -0.36
C MET A 37 -6.34 -2.63 0.84
N ILE A 38 -6.12 -2.05 2.01
CA ILE A 38 -5.85 -2.80 3.24
C ILE A 38 -7.15 -2.88 4.03
N GLY A 39 -7.67 -4.08 4.21
CA GLY A 39 -8.90 -4.33 4.93
C GLY A 39 -8.67 -5.07 6.23
N SER A 40 -8.99 -4.43 7.36
CA SER A 40 -9.10 -5.10 8.66
C SER A 40 -10.51 -5.66 8.88
N ASP A 41 -10.73 -6.36 9.99
CA ASP A 41 -12.05 -6.90 10.35
C ASP A 41 -12.89 -5.84 11.09
N GLU A 42 -13.05 -4.68 10.48
CA GLU A 42 -13.76 -3.52 11.00
C GLU A 42 -15.03 -3.22 10.18
N ALA A 43 -15.82 -2.27 10.64
CA ALA A 43 -17.12 -1.92 10.02
C ALA A 43 -16.96 -1.44 8.56
N GLU A 44 -15.84 -0.82 8.24
CA GLU A 44 -15.54 -0.27 6.91
C GLU A 44 -15.16 -1.33 5.88
N PHE A 45 -15.01 -2.59 6.29
CA PHE A 45 -14.56 -3.66 5.40
C PHE A 45 -15.48 -3.86 4.20
N GLU A 46 -16.79 -3.90 4.43
CA GLU A 46 -17.78 -4.04 3.34
C GLU A 46 -17.76 -2.82 2.42
N ARG A 47 -17.53 -1.65 2.98
CA ARG A 47 -17.36 -0.41 2.22
C ARG A 47 -16.13 -0.49 1.31
N MET A 48 -15.01 -1.00 1.84
CA MET A 48 -13.80 -1.24 1.05
C MET A 48 -14.07 -2.20 -0.13
N LEU A 49 -14.83 -3.27 0.07
CA LEU A 49 -15.20 -4.20 -1.00
C LEU A 49 -16.06 -3.54 -2.09
N GLN A 50 -16.96 -2.63 -1.72
CA GLN A 50 -17.72 -1.82 -2.69
C GLN A 50 -16.79 -0.96 -3.55
N PHE A 51 -15.82 -0.27 -2.94
CA PHE A 51 -14.81 0.51 -3.66
C PHE A 51 -13.93 -0.38 -4.54
N ARG A 52 -13.50 -1.53 -4.04
CA ARG A 52 -12.76 -2.52 -4.84
C ARG A 52 -13.53 -2.87 -6.12
N ALA A 53 -14.81 -3.21 -6.00
CA ALA A 53 -15.65 -3.55 -7.13
C ALA A 53 -15.81 -2.39 -8.13
N ALA A 54 -15.91 -1.15 -7.64
CA ALA A 54 -15.98 0.03 -8.48
C ALA A 54 -14.67 0.30 -9.21
N PHE A 55 -13.53 0.27 -8.50
CA PHE A 55 -12.21 0.56 -9.09
C PHE A 55 -11.77 -0.53 -10.07
N LYS A 56 -12.12 -1.79 -9.86
CA LYS A 56 -11.85 -2.88 -10.81
C LYS A 56 -12.55 -2.72 -12.17
N LYS A 57 -13.59 -1.91 -12.25
CA LYS A 57 -14.20 -1.54 -13.54
C LYS A 57 -13.34 -0.54 -14.33
N TYR A 58 -12.46 0.18 -13.63
CA TYR A 58 -11.64 1.23 -14.22
C TYR A 58 -10.20 0.79 -14.46
N THR A 59 -9.63 0.01 -13.55
CA THR A 59 -8.27 -0.55 -13.66
C THR A 59 -8.22 -1.96 -13.09
N ASP A 60 -7.41 -2.82 -13.67
CA ASP A 60 -7.14 -4.18 -13.17
C ASP A 60 -6.06 -4.22 -12.08
N ARG A 61 -5.45 -3.06 -11.75
CA ARG A 61 -4.37 -2.92 -10.77
C ARG A 61 -4.89 -2.61 -9.36
N VAL A 62 -5.95 -3.29 -8.95
CA VAL A 62 -6.54 -3.17 -7.60
C VAL A 62 -6.32 -4.47 -6.86
N HIS A 63 -5.63 -4.38 -5.74
CA HIS A 63 -5.24 -5.52 -4.91
C HIS A 63 -5.72 -5.31 -3.48
N VAL A 64 -6.30 -6.33 -2.88
CA VAL A 64 -6.68 -6.32 -1.46
C VAL A 64 -5.66 -7.08 -0.64
N ILE A 65 -5.33 -6.55 0.52
CA ILE A 65 -4.52 -7.20 1.54
C ILE A 65 -5.38 -7.30 2.79
N THR A 66 -5.72 -8.52 3.21
CA THR A 66 -6.64 -8.73 4.33
C THR A 66 -6.40 -10.05 5.05
N CYS A 67 -6.87 -10.13 6.30
CA CYS A 67 -6.97 -11.38 7.05
C CYS A 67 -8.36 -12.02 6.95
N ARG A 68 -9.34 -11.35 6.35
CA ARG A 68 -10.68 -11.91 6.11
C ARG A 68 -10.71 -12.68 4.81
N GLU A 69 -11.49 -13.75 4.79
CA GLU A 69 -11.81 -14.44 3.54
C GLU A 69 -12.65 -13.53 2.65
N ILE A 70 -12.25 -13.41 1.41
CA ILE A 70 -12.95 -12.68 0.36
C ILE A 70 -13.00 -13.54 -0.91
N GLU A 71 -13.98 -13.30 -1.74
CA GLU A 71 -13.96 -13.78 -3.11
C GLU A 71 -12.90 -12.99 -3.89
N GLY A 72 -11.73 -13.61 -4.03
CA GLY A 72 -10.55 -13.03 -4.68
C GLY A 72 -10.41 -13.45 -6.14
N ASP A 73 -9.57 -12.76 -6.87
CA ASP A 73 -9.24 -13.06 -8.27
C ASP A 73 -7.80 -13.59 -8.46
N GLY A 74 -7.19 -14.06 -7.37
CA GLY A 74 -5.81 -14.57 -7.35
C GLY A 74 -4.72 -13.49 -7.30
N ARG A 75 -5.09 -12.22 -7.33
CA ARG A 75 -4.18 -11.06 -7.20
C ARG A 75 -4.30 -10.36 -5.85
N ASP A 76 -5.24 -10.79 -5.03
CA ASP A 76 -5.41 -10.33 -3.66
C ASP A 76 -4.55 -11.18 -2.71
N LEU A 77 -4.08 -10.59 -1.64
CA LEU A 77 -3.36 -11.28 -0.57
C LEU A 77 -4.27 -11.47 0.63
N VAL A 78 -4.72 -12.68 0.81
CA VAL A 78 -5.54 -13.09 1.96
C VAL A 78 -4.66 -13.89 2.92
N PHE A 79 -4.46 -13.36 4.12
CA PHE A 79 -3.76 -14.11 5.16
C PHE A 79 -4.70 -15.17 5.74
N GLY A 80 -4.29 -16.42 5.77
CA GLY A 80 -5.07 -17.53 6.32
C GLY A 80 -5.15 -17.56 7.85
N ILE A 81 -4.91 -16.45 8.53
CA ILE A 81 -4.90 -16.34 9.99
C ILE A 81 -5.73 -15.14 10.44
N LYS A 82 -6.48 -15.31 11.52
CA LYS A 82 -7.16 -14.20 12.17
C LYS A 82 -6.16 -13.34 12.92
N ALA A 83 -6.11 -12.07 12.62
CA ALA A 83 -5.34 -11.09 13.35
C ALA A 83 -6.27 -10.13 14.08
N ASN A 84 -5.98 -9.86 15.35
CA ASN A 84 -6.67 -8.81 16.08
C ASN A 84 -6.15 -7.42 15.66
N LYS A 85 -6.86 -6.37 16.01
CA LYS A 85 -6.54 -4.98 15.65
C LYS A 85 -5.15 -4.50 16.07
N PHE A 86 -4.50 -5.14 17.02
CA PHE A 86 -3.16 -4.78 17.47
C PHE A 86 -2.06 -5.45 16.65
N ILE A 87 -2.33 -6.65 16.13
CA ILE A 87 -1.35 -7.44 15.34
C ILE A 87 -1.51 -7.20 13.84
N ALA A 88 -2.73 -6.98 13.38
CA ALA A 88 -3.03 -6.78 11.96
C ALA A 88 -2.13 -5.71 11.28
N PRO A 89 -1.84 -4.54 11.87
CA PRO A 89 -0.97 -3.56 11.25
C PRO A 89 0.45 -4.06 10.98
N LEU A 90 0.99 -4.89 11.87
CA LEU A 90 2.31 -5.51 11.68
C LEU A 90 2.28 -6.47 10.49
N MET A 91 1.25 -7.32 10.42
CA MET A 91 1.10 -8.26 9.32
C MET A 91 0.94 -7.55 7.97
N TYR A 92 0.12 -6.50 7.92
CA TYR A 92 -0.10 -5.73 6.69
C TYR A 92 1.12 -4.94 6.23
N THR A 93 2.12 -4.75 7.10
CA THR A 93 3.37 -4.10 6.73
C THR A 93 4.30 -5.02 5.93
N VAL A 94 4.28 -6.33 6.23
CA VAL A 94 5.20 -7.33 5.64
C VAL A 94 5.12 -7.38 4.10
N PRO A 95 3.96 -7.44 3.45
CA PRO A 95 3.87 -7.44 2.00
C PRO A 95 4.57 -6.25 1.35
N PHE A 96 4.42 -5.06 1.93
CA PHE A 96 5.07 -3.85 1.40
C PHE A 96 6.58 -3.85 1.59
N GLN A 97 7.09 -4.44 2.66
CA GLN A 97 8.53 -4.64 2.84
C GLN A 97 9.08 -5.60 1.79
N PHE A 98 8.35 -6.69 1.52
CA PHE A 98 8.72 -7.65 0.51
C PHE A 98 8.70 -7.05 -0.91
N VAL A 99 7.62 -6.35 -1.26
CA VAL A 99 7.48 -5.64 -2.55
C VAL A 99 8.59 -4.61 -2.72
N ALA A 100 8.91 -3.85 -1.68
CA ALA A 100 9.97 -2.85 -1.73
C ALA A 100 11.34 -3.50 -1.96
N ALA A 101 11.69 -4.53 -1.18
CA ALA A 101 12.99 -5.19 -1.29
C ALA A 101 13.17 -5.93 -2.63
N LYS A 102 12.16 -6.74 -3.01
CA LYS A 102 12.22 -7.48 -4.27
C LYS A 102 12.11 -6.54 -5.47
N GLY A 103 11.20 -5.58 -5.43
CA GLY A 103 11.01 -4.63 -6.51
C GLY A 103 12.25 -3.80 -6.78
N ALA A 104 12.92 -3.28 -5.76
CA ALA A 104 14.17 -2.55 -5.92
C ALA A 104 15.23 -3.39 -6.63
N LYS A 105 15.36 -4.67 -6.25
CA LYS A 105 16.26 -5.61 -6.91
C LYS A 105 15.87 -5.84 -8.39
N ASP A 106 14.59 -6.03 -8.66
CA ASP A 106 14.10 -6.33 -10.00
C ASP A 106 14.27 -5.15 -10.98
N ILE A 107 14.27 -3.91 -10.46
CA ILE A 107 14.50 -2.68 -11.26
C ILE A 107 15.91 -2.11 -11.08
N PHE A 108 16.83 -2.90 -10.52
CA PHE A 108 18.25 -2.57 -10.38
C PHE A 108 18.54 -1.30 -9.57
N ILE A 109 17.71 -0.97 -8.58
CA ILE A 109 17.99 0.11 -7.63
C ILE A 109 18.86 -0.42 -6.50
N ASP A 110 20.05 0.17 -6.33
CA ASP A 110 20.84 -0.02 -5.11
C ASP A 110 20.25 0.85 -4.00
N THR A 111 19.65 0.20 -3.01
CA THR A 111 19.01 0.87 -1.87
C THR A 111 19.99 1.43 -0.84
N ASN A 112 21.29 1.12 -0.96
CA ASN A 112 22.34 1.67 -0.10
C ASN A 112 22.85 3.02 -0.62
N ILE A 113 22.56 3.37 -1.87
CA ILE A 113 23.00 4.62 -2.48
C ILE A 113 21.93 5.69 -2.24
N ASN A 114 22.30 6.77 -1.58
CA ASN A 114 21.46 7.97 -1.52
C ASN A 114 21.40 8.59 -2.95
N PRO A 115 20.19 8.84 -3.49
CA PRO A 115 20.05 9.46 -4.80
C PRO A 115 20.44 10.94 -4.83
N PHE A 116 20.69 11.54 -3.69
CA PHE A 116 21.11 12.94 -3.54
C PHE A 116 22.62 13.00 -3.28
N ASP A 117 23.30 13.91 -3.95
CA ASP A 117 24.75 14.10 -3.79
C ASP A 117 25.11 14.61 -2.38
N GLU A 118 24.20 15.38 -1.77
CA GLU A 118 24.35 15.87 -0.40
C GLU A 118 23.33 15.22 0.53
N PRO A 119 23.75 14.82 1.75
CA PRO A 119 22.80 14.34 2.74
C PRO A 119 21.84 15.47 3.12
N LEU A 120 20.54 15.22 2.99
CA LEU A 120 19.54 16.11 3.56
C LEU A 120 19.73 16.10 5.08
N ALA A 121 20.13 17.23 5.64
CA ALA A 121 20.23 17.38 7.08
C ALA A 121 18.85 17.15 7.69
N HIS A 122 18.76 16.25 8.66
CA HIS A 122 17.61 16.24 9.56
C HIS A 122 17.60 17.59 10.31
N TYR A 123 16.41 18.01 10.74
CA TYR A 123 16.33 19.16 11.65
C TYR A 123 17.33 18.94 12.79
N PRO A 124 18.18 19.91 13.10
CA PRO A 124 19.00 19.80 14.29
C PRO A 124 18.08 19.51 15.46
N ASP A 125 18.46 18.51 16.26
CA ASP A 125 17.74 18.19 17.49
C ASP A 125 17.54 19.47 18.24
N GLY A 126 16.27 19.80 18.51
CA GLY A 126 15.90 21.14 18.91
C GLY A 126 16.68 21.62 20.13
N GLU A 127 17.25 22.79 20.02
CA GLU A 127 17.61 23.63 21.18
C GLU A 127 16.33 24.13 21.87
#